data_2d96cf56c0cd561f56afb5795d57f845
#
_entry.id   2d96cf56c0cd561f56afb5795d57f845
#
_cell.length_a   1.000
_cell.length_b   1.000
_cell.length_c   1.000
_cell.angle_alpha   90.00
_cell.angle_beta   90.00
_cell.angle_gamma   90.00
#
_symmetry.space_group_name_H-M   'P 1'
#
loop_
_entity.id
_entity.type
_entity.pdbx_description
1 polymer ?
#
loop_
_entity_poly.entity_id
_entity_poly.type
_entity_poly.pdbx_seq_one_letter_code
_entity_poly.pdbx_strand_id
1 'polypeptide(L)'
;MLISYSSCLPILVPSAFDRDAITSQPADRWKRAELNYGCVEFVAPTEYMVRPPQPPAYVFVIDVSYSAVQSGMVATAARTILDSLDRIPNEENRTKIGFITVDSSLHFYNLNAELTEPQMLLVSEVDDVFLPAPTDLLVNLTESRGVIEAFLEKLPDMFKETTNIKNALGSALQAAFNLVVSRGDQC
;
A
#
# COMPACT_ATOMS: atom_id res chain seq x y z
N MET A 1 -8.96 12.95 4.02
CA MET A 1 -8.80 13.10 2.56
C MET A 1 -8.07 14.39 2.29
N LEU A 2 -6.94 14.34 1.63
CA LEU A 2 -6.18 15.52 1.22
C LEU A 2 -6.59 15.89 -0.21
N ILE A 3 -6.93 17.15 -0.45
CA ILE A 3 -7.20 17.68 -1.80
C ILE A 3 -6.00 18.49 -2.22
N SER A 4 -5.30 18.05 -3.27
CA SER A 4 -4.20 18.79 -3.88
C SER A 4 -4.74 19.66 -5.02
N TYR A 5 -4.43 20.95 -5.00
CA TYR A 5 -4.82 21.89 -6.04
C TYR A 5 -3.56 22.44 -6.73
N SER A 6 -3.45 22.22 -8.03
CA SER A 6 -2.36 22.75 -8.86
C SER A 6 -2.93 23.80 -9.84
N SER A 7 -2.51 25.04 -9.72
CA SER A 7 -2.89 26.13 -10.63
C SER A 7 -1.70 26.51 -11.50
N CYS A 8 -1.80 26.28 -12.81
CA CYS A 8 -0.76 26.60 -13.79
C CYS A 8 -1.03 27.88 -14.60
N LEU A 9 -2.03 28.70 -14.25
CA LEU A 9 -2.38 29.90 -14.99
C LEU A 9 -2.24 31.15 -14.13
N PRO A 10 -1.71 32.27 -14.66
CA PRO A 10 -1.72 33.57 -13.98
C PRO A 10 -3.17 34.06 -13.89
N ILE A 11 -3.82 33.77 -12.78
CA ILE A 11 -5.19 34.20 -12.51
C ILE A 11 -5.13 35.54 -11.77
N LEU A 12 -5.93 36.49 -12.22
CA LEU A 12 -6.13 37.72 -11.46
C LEU A 12 -6.78 37.37 -10.13
N VAL A 13 -6.08 37.62 -9.04
CA VAL A 13 -6.57 37.27 -7.68
C VAL A 13 -7.78 38.14 -7.34
N PRO A 14 -8.98 37.54 -7.12
CA PRO A 14 -10.18 38.31 -6.77
C PRO A 14 -10.04 39.06 -5.44
N SER A 15 -10.74 40.17 -5.30
CA SER A 15 -10.76 40.97 -4.06
C SER A 15 -11.30 40.23 -2.85
N ALA A 16 -12.05 39.13 -3.05
CA ALA A 16 -12.48 38.23 -1.98
C ALA A 16 -11.32 37.63 -1.19
N PHE A 17 -10.14 37.50 -1.78
CA PHE A 17 -8.93 37.01 -1.11
C PHE A 17 -8.33 38.03 -0.11
N ASP A 18 -8.78 39.27 -0.12
CA ASP A 18 -8.41 40.28 0.86
C ASP A 18 -9.22 40.18 2.16
N ARG A 19 -10.10 39.19 2.26
CA ARG A 19 -10.93 38.96 3.45
C ARG A 19 -10.83 37.51 3.90
N ASP A 20 -10.87 37.33 5.19
CA ASP A 20 -11.04 36.00 5.80
C ASP A 20 -12.43 35.45 5.46
N ALA A 21 -12.50 34.20 4.99
CA ALA A 21 -13.75 33.61 4.54
C ALA A 21 -14.77 33.36 5.66
N ILE A 22 -14.31 33.20 6.90
CA ILE A 22 -15.15 32.89 8.06
C ILE A 22 -15.53 34.18 8.78
N THR A 23 -14.55 35.04 9.08
CA THR A 23 -14.75 36.25 9.92
C THR A 23 -15.09 37.49 9.11
N SER A 24 -14.97 37.45 7.78
CA SER A 24 -15.11 38.60 6.85
C SER A 24 -14.20 39.79 7.18
N GLN A 25 -13.24 39.62 8.07
CA GLN A 25 -12.26 40.66 8.42
C GLN A 25 -11.21 40.83 7.30
N PRO A 26 -10.61 42.02 7.17
CA PRO A 26 -9.49 42.21 6.24
C PRO A 26 -8.37 41.19 6.54
N ALA A 27 -7.90 40.51 5.51
CA ALA A 27 -6.81 39.53 5.60
C ALA A 27 -5.75 39.86 4.55
N ASP A 28 -4.50 39.64 4.91
CA ASP A 28 -3.39 39.76 3.97
C ASP A 28 -3.38 38.60 3.00
N ARG A 29 -3.73 38.83 1.73
CA ARG A 29 -3.77 37.79 0.68
C ARG A 29 -2.44 37.05 0.53
N TRP A 30 -1.30 37.72 0.78
CA TRP A 30 0.03 37.16 0.62
C TRP A 30 0.42 36.16 1.73
N LYS A 31 -0.37 36.05 2.79
CA LYS A 31 -0.22 35.01 3.81
C LYS A 31 -0.93 33.73 3.44
N ARG A 32 -1.73 33.72 2.38
CA ARG A 32 -2.44 32.55 1.92
C ARG A 32 -1.50 31.60 1.17
N ALA A 33 -1.50 30.31 1.59
CA ALA A 33 -0.62 29.30 1.01
C ALA A 33 -0.89 29.09 -0.49
N GLU A 34 -2.16 29.13 -0.89
CA GLU A 34 -2.63 28.93 -2.26
C GLU A 34 -2.16 30.01 -3.25
N LEU A 35 -1.70 31.18 -2.76
CA LEU A 35 -1.15 32.24 -3.59
C LEU A 35 0.38 32.22 -3.65
N ASN A 36 1.03 31.53 -2.71
CA ASN A 36 2.49 31.51 -2.57
C ASN A 36 3.13 30.22 -3.10
N TYR A 37 2.37 29.13 -3.18
CA TYR A 37 2.88 27.83 -3.57
C TYR A 37 2.15 27.29 -4.79
N GLY A 38 2.86 26.63 -5.69
CA GLY A 38 2.28 26.02 -6.90
C GLY A 38 1.41 24.80 -6.61
N CYS A 39 1.56 24.21 -5.43
CA CYS A 39 0.74 23.11 -4.94
C CYS A 39 0.46 23.32 -3.46
N VAL A 40 -0.80 23.18 -3.05
CA VAL A 40 -1.24 23.33 -1.67
C VAL A 40 -2.18 22.19 -1.30
N GLU A 41 -1.99 21.62 -0.11
CA GLU A 41 -2.85 20.56 0.41
C GLU A 41 -3.78 21.12 1.50
N PHE A 42 -5.06 20.80 1.38
CA PHE A 42 -6.06 21.13 2.36
C PHE A 42 -6.71 19.87 2.92
N VAL A 43 -6.90 19.84 4.22
CA VAL A 43 -7.73 18.79 4.85
C VAL A 43 -9.19 19.08 4.53
N ALA A 44 -9.83 18.19 3.78
CA ALA A 44 -11.24 18.34 3.43
C ALA A 44 -12.12 18.18 4.69
N PRO A 45 -13.04 19.14 4.97
CA PRO A 45 -14.05 18.96 6.00
C PRO A 45 -14.91 17.72 5.77
N THR A 46 -15.47 17.15 6.83
CA THR A 46 -16.27 15.92 6.79
C THR A 46 -17.45 15.99 5.82
N GLU A 47 -18.03 17.17 5.64
CA GLU A 47 -19.14 17.42 4.70
C GLU A 47 -18.80 17.18 3.23
N TYR A 48 -17.50 17.23 2.88
CA TYR A 48 -17.01 16.91 1.53
C TYR A 48 -16.62 15.44 1.36
N MET A 49 -16.74 14.64 2.42
CA MET A 49 -16.44 13.22 2.37
C MET A 49 -17.68 12.42 2.00
N VAL A 50 -17.73 11.90 0.78
CA VAL A 50 -18.82 11.01 0.33
C VAL A 50 -18.79 9.67 1.07
N ARG A 51 -17.59 9.23 1.46
CA ARG A 51 -17.35 8.00 2.22
C ARG A 51 -16.13 8.17 3.14
N PRO A 52 -16.04 7.41 4.24
CA PRO A 52 -14.86 7.43 5.10
C PRO A 52 -13.60 7.07 4.31
N PRO A 53 -12.42 7.63 4.66
CA PRO A 53 -11.16 7.23 4.07
C PRO A 53 -10.93 5.73 4.25
N GLN A 54 -10.51 5.05 3.17
CA GLN A 54 -10.16 3.65 3.26
C GLN A 54 -8.89 3.47 4.11
N PRO A 55 -8.75 2.34 4.80
CA PRO A 55 -7.53 2.05 5.56
C PRO A 55 -6.34 1.93 4.60
N PRO A 56 -5.16 2.40 5.00
CA PRO A 56 -3.93 2.19 4.23
C PRO A 56 -3.72 0.68 3.96
N ALA A 57 -3.27 0.35 2.74
CA ALA A 57 -2.92 -1.01 2.38
C ALA A 57 -1.50 -1.03 1.82
N TYR A 58 -0.66 -1.92 2.36
CA TYR A 58 0.70 -2.16 1.91
C TYR A 58 0.79 -3.57 1.34
N VAL A 59 1.21 -3.68 0.08
CA VAL A 59 1.45 -4.96 -0.58
C VAL A 59 2.92 -5.07 -0.93
N PHE A 60 3.60 -6.05 -0.35
CA PHE A 60 4.99 -6.34 -0.65
C PHE A 60 5.07 -7.39 -1.75
N VAL A 61 5.70 -7.02 -2.87
CA VAL A 61 5.99 -7.94 -3.97
C VAL A 61 7.46 -8.26 -3.94
N ILE A 62 7.81 -9.52 -3.67
CA ILE A 62 9.18 -9.97 -3.43
C ILE A 62 9.58 -10.99 -4.49
N ASP A 63 10.64 -10.70 -5.22
CA ASP A 63 11.26 -11.65 -6.16
C ASP A 63 11.95 -12.78 -5.38
N VAL A 64 11.58 -14.02 -5.67
CA VAL A 64 12.15 -15.24 -5.08
C VAL A 64 12.80 -16.15 -6.14
N SER A 65 13.14 -15.58 -7.30
CA SER A 65 13.91 -16.28 -8.31
C SER A 65 15.31 -16.68 -7.79
N TYR A 66 15.94 -17.60 -8.49
CA TYR A 66 17.29 -18.07 -8.16
C TYR A 66 18.29 -16.91 -7.95
N SER A 67 18.29 -15.92 -8.83
CA SER A 67 19.19 -14.76 -8.72
C SER A 67 18.91 -13.92 -7.48
N ALA A 68 17.65 -13.73 -7.13
CA ALA A 68 17.23 -13.00 -5.94
C ALA A 68 17.65 -13.70 -4.64
N VAL A 69 17.50 -15.03 -4.61
CA VAL A 69 17.92 -15.83 -3.44
C VAL A 69 19.45 -15.86 -3.33
N GLN A 70 20.17 -16.12 -4.42
CA GLN A 70 21.63 -16.18 -4.40
C GLN A 70 22.30 -14.84 -4.05
N SER A 71 21.69 -13.72 -4.43
CA SER A 71 22.19 -12.39 -4.04
C SER A 71 21.94 -12.01 -2.58
N GLY A 72 21.16 -12.82 -1.85
CA GLY A 72 20.72 -12.52 -0.48
C GLY A 72 19.61 -11.49 -0.39
N MET A 73 19.01 -11.09 -1.53
CA MET A 73 17.96 -10.07 -1.58
C MET A 73 16.73 -10.50 -0.77
N VAL A 74 16.30 -11.76 -0.90
CA VAL A 74 15.10 -12.27 -0.18
C VAL A 74 15.30 -12.19 1.32
N ALA A 75 16.45 -12.65 1.84
CA ALA A 75 16.74 -12.60 3.26
C ALA A 75 16.85 -11.15 3.78
N THR A 76 17.47 -10.28 3.01
CA THR A 76 17.60 -8.86 3.36
C THR A 76 16.24 -8.17 3.34
N ALA A 77 15.40 -8.42 2.33
CA ALA A 77 14.05 -7.85 2.25
C ALA A 77 13.18 -8.31 3.41
N ALA A 78 13.12 -9.62 3.68
CA ALA A 78 12.36 -10.19 4.77
C ALA A 78 12.77 -9.58 6.13
N ARG A 79 14.07 -9.49 6.39
CA ARG A 79 14.63 -8.89 7.61
C ARG A 79 14.29 -7.40 7.71
N THR A 80 14.47 -6.64 6.63
CA THR A 80 14.20 -5.20 6.60
C THR A 80 12.72 -4.91 6.85
N ILE A 81 11.82 -5.69 6.24
CA ILE A 81 10.38 -5.55 6.47
C ILE A 81 10.07 -5.86 7.93
N LEU A 82 10.59 -6.97 8.48
CA LEU A 82 10.39 -7.37 9.87
C LEU A 82 10.82 -6.26 10.84
N ASP A 83 12.03 -5.72 10.67
CA ASP A 83 12.58 -4.66 11.51
C ASP A 83 11.84 -3.30 11.33
N SER A 84 11.04 -3.17 10.26
CA SER A 84 10.30 -1.94 9.94
C SER A 84 8.80 -2.00 10.21
N LEU A 85 8.26 -3.14 10.63
CA LEU A 85 6.81 -3.30 10.87
C LEU A 85 6.25 -2.26 11.85
N ASP A 86 7.02 -1.88 12.88
CA ASP A 86 6.61 -0.87 13.86
C ASP A 86 6.64 0.57 13.32
N ARG A 87 7.28 0.78 12.17
CA ARG A 87 7.39 2.10 11.52
C ARG A 87 6.31 2.31 10.48
N ILE A 88 5.57 1.26 10.11
CA ILE A 88 4.44 1.38 9.17
C ILE A 88 3.35 2.20 9.85
N PRO A 89 2.90 3.32 9.24
CA PRO A 89 1.80 4.11 9.78
C PRO A 89 0.56 3.25 9.99
N ASN A 90 0.05 3.19 11.20
CA ASN A 90 -1.09 2.36 11.58
C ASN A 90 -2.05 3.11 12.50
N GLU A 91 -2.55 4.24 12.01
CA GLU A 91 -3.54 5.03 12.73
C GLU A 91 -4.83 4.23 12.90
N GLU A 92 -5.37 4.25 14.10
CA GLU A 92 -6.59 3.53 14.47
C GLU A 92 -6.52 2.00 14.27
N ASN A 93 -5.33 1.41 14.14
CA ASN A 93 -5.13 -0.03 13.89
C ASN A 93 -5.88 -0.56 12.66
N ARG A 94 -6.02 0.26 11.61
CA ARG A 94 -6.76 -0.11 10.39
C ARG A 94 -5.88 -0.53 9.23
N THR A 95 -4.57 -0.39 9.34
CA THR A 95 -3.63 -0.68 8.26
C THR A 95 -3.69 -2.15 7.86
N LYS A 96 -3.78 -2.38 6.55
CA LYS A 96 -3.77 -3.71 5.93
C LYS A 96 -2.42 -4.00 5.30
N ILE A 97 -2.00 -5.26 5.38
CA ILE A 97 -0.75 -5.74 4.80
C ILE A 97 -0.97 -7.03 4.02
N GLY A 98 -0.28 -7.18 2.92
CA GLY A 98 -0.29 -8.39 2.11
C GLY A 98 1.07 -8.68 1.50
N PHE A 99 1.31 -9.94 1.15
CA PHE A 99 2.56 -10.39 0.57
C PHE A 99 2.31 -11.22 -0.68
N ILE A 100 3.09 -10.95 -1.70
CA ILE A 100 3.14 -11.73 -2.94
C ILE A 100 4.62 -12.03 -3.20
N THR A 101 4.99 -13.29 -3.35
CA THR A 101 6.31 -13.62 -3.89
C THR A 101 6.18 -14.09 -5.33
N VAL A 102 7.20 -13.84 -6.12
CA VAL A 102 7.17 -14.09 -7.55
C VAL A 102 8.44 -14.74 -8.05
N ASP A 103 8.26 -15.78 -8.86
CA ASP A 103 9.26 -16.35 -9.75
C ASP A 103 8.61 -16.55 -11.14
N SER A 104 8.55 -17.75 -11.69
CA SER A 104 7.72 -18.05 -12.88
C SER A 104 6.23 -18.15 -12.57
N SER A 105 5.86 -18.10 -11.29
CA SER A 105 4.52 -18.23 -10.73
C SER A 105 4.29 -17.14 -9.69
N LEU A 106 3.04 -16.95 -9.28
CA LEU A 106 2.68 -16.05 -8.20
C LEU A 106 2.35 -16.85 -6.95
N HIS A 107 2.93 -16.47 -5.83
CA HIS A 107 2.64 -17.08 -4.53
C HIS A 107 1.97 -16.01 -3.66
N PHE A 108 0.72 -16.26 -3.30
CA PHE A 108 -0.05 -15.42 -2.39
C PHE A 108 -0.05 -16.05 -1.00
N TYR A 109 -0.16 -15.23 0.02
CA TYR A 109 -0.12 -15.71 1.40
C TYR A 109 -1.37 -15.26 2.15
N ASN A 110 -2.09 -16.26 2.70
CA ASN A 110 -3.10 -16.01 3.71
C ASN A 110 -2.40 -16.00 5.08
N LEU A 111 -2.42 -14.83 5.73
CA LEU A 111 -1.78 -14.57 7.02
C LEU A 111 -2.81 -14.20 8.09
N ASN A 112 -4.03 -14.74 7.97
CA ASN A 112 -5.10 -14.47 8.93
C ASN A 112 -4.65 -14.87 10.34
N ALA A 113 -4.99 -14.04 11.33
CA ALA A 113 -4.66 -14.26 12.75
C ALA A 113 -5.23 -15.57 13.33
N GLU A 114 -6.29 -16.12 12.71
CA GLU A 114 -6.88 -17.40 13.14
C GLU A 114 -6.07 -18.63 12.70
N LEU A 115 -5.11 -18.43 11.80
CA LEU A 115 -4.26 -19.51 11.30
C LEU A 115 -3.10 -19.76 12.26
N THR A 116 -2.80 -21.04 12.47
CA THR A 116 -1.61 -21.45 13.23
C THR A 116 -0.31 -21.28 12.43
N GLU A 117 -0.41 -21.35 11.10
CA GLU A 117 0.73 -21.20 10.18
C GLU A 117 0.29 -20.44 8.91
N PRO A 118 1.22 -19.70 8.28
CA PRO A 118 0.99 -19.06 7.00
C PRO A 118 0.57 -20.07 5.92
N GLN A 119 -0.47 -19.76 5.15
CA GLN A 119 -0.91 -20.59 4.02
C GLN A 119 -0.45 -19.94 2.72
N MET A 120 0.27 -20.69 1.88
CA MET A 120 0.69 -20.26 0.56
C MET A 120 -0.29 -20.80 -0.50
N LEU A 121 -0.74 -19.89 -1.38
CA LEU A 121 -1.60 -20.17 -2.53
C LEU A 121 -0.80 -19.91 -3.80
N LEU A 122 -0.57 -20.96 -4.59
CA LEU A 122 0.22 -20.90 -5.81
C LEU A 122 -0.68 -20.67 -7.03
N VAL A 123 -0.36 -19.66 -7.84
CA VAL A 123 -0.98 -19.38 -9.14
C VAL A 123 0.08 -19.48 -10.21
N SER A 124 0.01 -20.52 -11.04
CA SER A 124 0.95 -20.77 -12.14
C SER A 124 0.54 -20.08 -13.45
N GLU A 125 -0.74 -19.70 -13.57
CA GLU A 125 -1.25 -18.97 -14.73
C GLU A 125 -0.93 -17.48 -14.56
N VAL A 126 0.07 -16.99 -15.30
CA VAL A 126 0.55 -15.62 -15.18
C VAL A 126 0.09 -14.72 -16.33
N ASP A 127 -0.51 -15.29 -17.36
CA ASP A 127 -1.02 -14.54 -18.52
C ASP A 127 -2.42 -13.97 -18.25
N ASP A 128 -3.24 -14.70 -17.47
CA ASP A 128 -4.56 -14.26 -17.00
C ASP A 128 -4.61 -14.28 -15.48
N VAL A 129 -4.18 -13.17 -14.88
CA VAL A 129 -3.97 -13.06 -13.43
C VAL A 129 -5.30 -12.99 -12.69
N PHE A 130 -5.58 -13.99 -11.88
CA PHE A 130 -6.69 -13.99 -10.93
C PHE A 130 -6.18 -13.95 -9.49
N LEU A 131 -7.03 -13.48 -8.57
CA LEU A 131 -6.73 -13.43 -7.14
C LEU A 131 -7.38 -14.63 -6.44
N PRO A 132 -6.59 -15.57 -5.91
CA PRO A 132 -7.14 -16.63 -5.08
C PRO A 132 -7.57 -16.04 -3.73
N ALA A 133 -8.81 -16.27 -3.29
CA ALA A 133 -9.34 -15.83 -1.99
C ALA A 133 -9.04 -14.34 -1.67
N PRO A 134 -9.50 -13.36 -2.48
CA PRO A 134 -9.09 -11.95 -2.38
C PRO A 134 -9.40 -11.29 -1.02
N THR A 135 -10.32 -11.84 -0.24
CA THR A 135 -10.67 -11.36 1.11
C THR A 135 -9.58 -11.66 2.14
N ASP A 136 -8.79 -12.72 1.94
CA ASP A 136 -7.86 -13.26 2.93
C ASP A 136 -6.40 -12.87 2.68
N LEU A 137 -6.14 -12.21 1.54
CA LEU A 137 -4.77 -11.84 1.15
C LEU A 137 -4.29 -10.51 1.74
N LEU A 138 -5.20 -9.67 2.24
CA LEU A 138 -4.90 -8.44 2.95
C LEU A 138 -5.41 -8.54 4.38
N VAL A 139 -4.51 -8.75 5.31
CA VAL A 139 -4.81 -8.91 6.73
C VAL A 139 -4.55 -7.63 7.52
N ASN A 140 -5.16 -7.51 8.69
CA ASN A 140 -4.90 -6.41 9.61
C ASN A 140 -3.49 -6.57 10.21
N LEU A 141 -2.68 -5.52 10.12
CA LEU A 141 -1.29 -5.53 10.60
C LEU A 141 -1.20 -5.85 12.10
N THR A 142 -2.09 -5.30 12.92
CA THR A 142 -2.06 -5.50 14.37
C THR A 142 -2.53 -6.91 14.75
N GLU A 143 -3.66 -7.35 14.19
CA GLU A 143 -4.27 -8.64 14.52
C GLU A 143 -3.42 -9.83 14.07
N SER A 144 -2.84 -9.74 12.87
CA SER A 144 -2.04 -10.81 12.26
C SER A 144 -0.55 -10.70 12.53
N ARG A 145 -0.11 -9.80 13.43
CA ARG A 145 1.30 -9.49 13.67
C ARG A 145 2.17 -10.73 13.84
N GLY A 146 1.79 -11.64 14.73
CA GLY A 146 2.59 -12.83 15.02
C GLY A 146 2.72 -13.78 13.82
N VAL A 147 1.66 -13.91 13.01
CA VAL A 147 1.68 -14.76 11.79
C VAL A 147 2.57 -14.12 10.71
N ILE A 148 2.53 -12.77 10.59
CA ILE A 148 3.39 -12.02 9.68
C ILE A 148 4.87 -12.17 10.05
N GLU A 149 5.21 -12.03 11.33
CA GLU A 149 6.58 -12.20 11.83
C GLU A 149 7.08 -13.61 11.54
N ALA A 150 6.31 -14.64 11.90
CA ALA A 150 6.65 -16.03 11.62
C ALA A 150 6.81 -16.33 10.12
N PHE A 151 5.99 -15.70 9.26
CA PHE A 151 6.11 -15.79 7.82
C PHE A 151 7.43 -15.18 7.32
N LEU A 152 7.74 -13.96 7.73
CA LEU A 152 8.97 -13.26 7.30
C LEU A 152 10.25 -13.98 7.75
N GLU A 153 10.24 -14.59 8.92
CA GLU A 153 11.35 -15.41 9.40
C GLU A 153 11.55 -16.67 8.56
N LYS A 154 10.47 -17.32 8.13
CA LYS A 154 10.50 -18.54 7.31
C LYS A 154 10.76 -18.28 5.83
N LEU A 155 10.43 -17.09 5.33
CA LEU A 155 10.44 -16.77 3.89
C LEU A 155 11.77 -17.09 3.18
N PRO A 156 12.95 -16.76 3.72
CA PRO A 156 14.24 -17.10 3.07
C PRO A 156 14.44 -18.60 2.94
N ASP A 157 14.01 -19.37 3.93
CA ASP A 157 14.18 -20.83 3.94
C ASP A 157 13.23 -21.52 2.98
N MET A 158 12.06 -20.96 2.71
CA MET A 158 11.08 -21.53 1.78
C MET A 158 11.62 -21.61 0.34
N PHE A 159 12.48 -20.68 -0.05
CA PHE A 159 13.00 -20.58 -1.41
C PHE A 159 14.52 -20.83 -1.55
N LYS A 160 15.20 -21.21 -0.47
CA LYS A 160 16.66 -21.39 -0.47
C LYS A 160 17.20 -22.38 -1.53
N GLU A 161 16.39 -23.37 -1.91
CA GLU A 161 16.75 -24.41 -2.88
C GLU A 161 16.17 -24.15 -4.28
N THR A 162 15.62 -22.95 -4.52
CA THR A 162 15.04 -22.64 -5.84
C THR A 162 16.10 -22.69 -6.92
N THR A 163 15.74 -23.26 -8.07
CA THR A 163 16.53 -23.23 -9.31
C THR A 163 15.84 -22.42 -10.41
N ASN A 164 14.70 -21.82 -10.08
CA ASN A 164 13.88 -21.08 -11.04
C ASN A 164 14.50 -19.73 -11.36
N ILE A 165 14.90 -19.54 -12.61
CA ILE A 165 15.53 -18.30 -13.11
C ILE A 165 14.53 -17.31 -13.73
N LYS A 166 13.27 -17.74 -13.91
CA LYS A 166 12.24 -16.93 -14.55
C LYS A 166 11.60 -15.98 -13.52
N ASN A 167 11.04 -14.89 -14.02
CA ASN A 167 10.36 -13.91 -13.17
C ASN A 167 9.13 -13.33 -13.90
N ALA A 168 7.98 -13.43 -13.26
CA ALA A 168 6.69 -12.90 -13.73
C ALA A 168 6.29 -11.60 -13.00
N LEU A 169 7.26 -10.70 -12.78
CA LEU A 169 7.03 -9.46 -12.01
C LEU A 169 5.89 -8.61 -12.57
N GLY A 170 5.72 -8.54 -13.88
CA GLY A 170 4.61 -7.80 -14.49
C GLY A 170 3.25 -8.28 -14.01
N SER A 171 3.05 -9.60 -14.02
CA SER A 171 1.83 -10.26 -13.54
C SER A 171 1.64 -10.09 -12.03
N ALA A 172 2.74 -10.12 -11.26
CA ALA A 172 2.70 -9.89 -9.82
C ALA A 172 2.26 -8.43 -9.47
N LEU A 173 2.74 -7.44 -10.22
CA LEU A 173 2.33 -6.05 -10.06
C LEU A 173 0.85 -5.85 -10.44
N GLN A 174 0.38 -6.51 -11.48
CA GLN A 174 -1.03 -6.50 -11.85
C GLN A 174 -1.89 -7.15 -10.77
N ALA A 175 -1.45 -8.29 -10.21
CA ALA A 175 -2.13 -8.93 -9.09
C ALA A 175 -2.20 -8.02 -7.86
N ALA A 176 -1.08 -7.37 -7.51
CA ALA A 176 -1.02 -6.43 -6.39
C ALA A 176 -1.97 -5.24 -6.60
N PHE A 177 -2.02 -4.69 -7.82
CA PHE A 177 -2.95 -3.62 -8.17
C PHE A 177 -4.41 -4.08 -8.02
N ASN A 178 -4.76 -5.23 -8.60
CA ASN A 178 -6.10 -5.80 -8.50
C ASN A 178 -6.51 -6.05 -7.05
N LEU A 179 -5.58 -6.51 -6.22
CA LEU A 179 -5.80 -6.76 -4.79
C LEU A 179 -6.15 -5.48 -4.01
N VAL A 180 -5.51 -4.36 -4.34
CA VAL A 180 -5.80 -3.06 -3.70
C VAL A 180 -7.11 -2.46 -4.22
N VAL A 181 -7.38 -2.54 -5.54
CA VAL A 181 -8.56 -1.94 -6.17
C VAL A 181 -9.84 -2.70 -5.84
N SER A 182 -9.83 -4.04 -5.83
CA SER A 182 -11.01 -4.86 -5.55
C SER A 182 -11.68 -4.57 -4.19
N ARG A 183 -10.97 -3.94 -3.27
CA ARG A 183 -11.54 -3.45 -2.00
C ARG A 183 -12.24 -2.10 -2.10
N GLY A 184 -11.97 -1.33 -3.15
CA GLY A 184 -12.65 -0.05 -3.40
C GLY A 184 -14.12 -0.21 -3.74
N ASP A 185 -14.51 -1.36 -4.25
CA ASP A 185 -15.85 -1.65 -4.78
C ASP A 185 -16.77 -2.38 -3.77
N GLN A 186 -16.26 -2.72 -2.58
CA GLN A 186 -17.01 -3.46 -1.55
C GLN A 186 -17.61 -2.57 -0.44
N CYS A 187 -17.68 -1.25 -0.66
CA CYS A 187 -18.33 -0.31 0.26
C CYS A 187 -19.59 0.31 -0.33
#